data_f27d8cd5bd337f63aeb1863af0ece2c5
#
_entry.id   f27d8cd5bd337f63aeb1863af0ece2c5
#
_cell.length_a   1.000
_cell.length_b   1.000
_cell.length_c   1.000
_cell.angle_alpha   90.00
_cell.angle_beta   90.00
_cell.angle_gamma   90.00
#
_symmetry.space_group_name_H-M   'P 1'
#
loop_
_entity.id
_entity.type
_entity.pdbx_description
1 polymer ?
#
loop_
_entity_poly.entity_id
_entity_poly.type
_entity_poly.pdbx_seq_one_letter_code
_entity_poly.pdbx_strand_id
1 'polypeptide(L)'
;MQHHLYLSIRSRLSNLTSEKEIIYRGRFKQKTADKMVKLFAISVLYKGPESARLLKAAYDLQQFGFFQRGSVQEFMTFTSKIITERCNPCSRQSVKEQEYMCHVYVRADNLAGVVISDHEYQYRVAHNMINKVLDDFAAKVPAHLWPSTEESAIPYSELPATLTRWQNPREADALTRVQEEVEETKIILHNTIEAVLERGEKLDDLVNKSEMLSLQSKTFYKTARKTNSCCSFG
;
A
#
# COMPACT_ATOMS: atom_id res chain seq x y z
N MET A 1 33.37 38.64 -46.22
CA MET A 1 32.24 37.73 -46.47
C MET A 1 32.09 36.59 -45.47
N GLN A 2 33.12 36.17 -44.74
CA GLN A 2 33.03 35.05 -43.78
C GLN A 2 32.40 35.42 -42.42
N HIS A 3 32.43 36.67 -42.00
CA HIS A 3 31.91 37.09 -40.69
C HIS A 3 30.37 37.15 -40.62
N HIS A 4 29.70 37.39 -41.75
CA HIS A 4 28.23 37.43 -41.81
C HIS A 4 27.58 36.04 -41.80
N LEU A 5 28.30 35.03 -42.29
CA LEU A 5 27.82 33.64 -42.28
C LEU A 5 27.84 33.05 -40.86
N TYR A 6 28.85 33.41 -40.05
CA TYR A 6 29.03 32.90 -38.69
C TYR A 6 27.94 33.42 -37.71
N LEU A 7 27.51 34.67 -37.88
CA LEU A 7 26.44 35.24 -37.06
C LEU A 7 25.05 34.69 -37.42
N SER A 8 24.82 34.39 -38.70
CA SER A 8 23.57 33.78 -39.16
C SER A 8 23.40 32.32 -38.66
N ILE A 9 24.48 31.55 -38.59
CA ILE A 9 24.46 30.17 -38.09
C ILE A 9 24.29 30.16 -36.58
N ARG A 10 24.90 31.08 -35.84
CA ARG A 10 24.79 31.17 -34.38
C ARG A 10 23.40 31.57 -33.91
N SER A 11 22.69 32.44 -34.64
CA SER A 11 21.30 32.80 -34.33
C SER A 11 20.30 31.66 -34.62
N ARG A 12 20.55 30.85 -35.67
CA ARG A 12 19.74 29.68 -35.96
C ARG A 12 19.96 28.53 -34.97
N LEU A 13 21.19 28.36 -34.45
CA LEU A 13 21.49 27.34 -33.44
C LEU A 13 20.94 27.71 -32.06
N SER A 14 20.92 29.01 -31.67
CA SER A 14 20.32 29.45 -30.41
C SER A 14 18.80 29.31 -30.41
N ASN A 15 18.13 29.50 -31.55
CA ASN A 15 16.68 29.28 -31.66
C ASN A 15 16.31 27.78 -31.64
N LEU A 16 17.16 26.91 -32.23
CA LEU A 16 16.95 25.46 -32.21
C LEU A 16 17.15 24.83 -30.81
N THR A 17 18.07 25.37 -30.02
CA THR A 17 18.26 24.96 -28.63
C THR A 17 17.11 25.44 -27.74
N SER A 18 16.62 26.66 -27.94
CA SER A 18 15.48 27.23 -27.22
C SER A 18 14.17 26.45 -27.50
N GLU A 19 13.89 26.14 -28.77
CA GLU A 19 12.70 25.32 -29.12
C GLU A 19 12.79 23.88 -28.61
N LYS A 20 13.96 23.25 -28.63
CA LYS A 20 14.16 21.92 -28.07
C LYS A 20 14.06 21.92 -26.54
N GLU A 21 14.55 22.93 -25.84
CA GLU A 21 14.36 23.05 -24.39
C GLU A 21 12.90 23.34 -24.02
N ILE A 22 12.18 24.13 -24.79
CA ILE A 22 10.76 24.39 -24.58
C ILE A 22 9.95 23.12 -24.84
N ILE A 23 10.26 22.33 -25.86
CA ILE A 23 9.63 21.05 -26.17
C ILE A 23 9.98 20.02 -25.10
N TYR A 24 11.23 20.01 -24.61
CA TYR A 24 11.65 19.10 -23.53
C TYR A 24 10.98 19.47 -22.19
N ARG A 25 10.92 20.77 -21.84
CA ARG A 25 10.19 21.23 -20.64
C ARG A 25 8.68 21.04 -20.75
N GLY A 26 8.08 21.24 -21.92
CA GLY A 26 6.66 20.98 -22.19
C GLY A 26 6.33 19.48 -22.11
N ARG A 27 7.19 18.61 -22.64
CA ARG A 27 7.00 17.15 -22.61
C ARG A 27 7.25 16.56 -21.22
N PHE A 28 8.11 17.18 -20.40
CA PHE A 28 8.31 16.80 -18.99
C PHE A 28 7.17 17.29 -18.08
N LYS A 29 6.53 18.44 -18.39
CA LYS A 29 5.34 18.92 -17.66
C LYS A 29 4.07 18.13 -18.02
N GLN A 30 4.02 17.47 -19.17
CA GLN A 30 2.83 16.74 -19.62
C GLN A 30 2.83 15.24 -19.24
N LYS A 31 3.88 14.74 -18.56
CA LYS A 31 3.96 13.35 -18.04
C LYS A 31 3.70 13.19 -16.55
N THR A 32 3.35 14.25 -15.86
CA THR A 32 2.71 14.17 -14.54
C THR A 32 1.22 14.49 -14.66
N ALA A 33 0.51 13.85 -15.56
CA ALA A 33 -0.89 13.54 -15.28
C ALA A 33 -0.84 12.76 -13.94
N ASP A 34 -1.41 13.32 -12.89
CA ASP A 34 -1.51 12.70 -11.59
C ASP A 34 -2.09 11.30 -11.79
N LYS A 35 -1.20 10.30 -11.88
CA LYS A 35 -1.62 8.91 -11.82
C LYS A 35 -2.15 8.78 -10.40
N MET A 36 -3.47 8.78 -10.28
CA MET A 36 -4.14 8.71 -8.99
C MET A 36 -3.70 7.41 -8.34
N VAL A 37 -2.79 7.51 -7.38
CA VAL A 37 -2.44 6.38 -6.52
C VAL A 37 -3.64 6.02 -5.66
N LYS A 38 -3.78 4.74 -5.33
CA LYS A 38 -4.97 4.25 -4.63
C LYS A 38 -4.60 3.48 -3.38
N LEU A 39 -5.29 3.81 -2.31
CA LEU A 39 -5.35 3.03 -1.09
C LEU A 39 -6.66 2.24 -1.07
N PHE A 40 -6.59 0.97 -0.81
CA PHE A 40 -7.75 0.07 -0.80
C PHE A 40 -8.18 -0.33 0.60
N ALA A 41 -7.22 -0.49 1.50
CA ALA A 41 -7.50 -0.87 2.87
C ALA A 41 -6.46 -0.32 3.84
N ILE A 42 -6.92 -0.04 5.05
CA ILE A 42 -6.08 0.17 6.22
C ILE A 42 -6.64 -0.68 7.35
N SER A 43 -5.78 -1.46 8.00
CA SER A 43 -6.17 -2.36 9.07
C SER A 43 -5.24 -2.20 10.26
N VAL A 44 -5.80 -2.21 11.46
CA VAL A 44 -5.08 -2.31 12.73
C VAL A 44 -5.33 -3.71 13.28
N LEU A 45 -4.24 -4.41 13.61
CA LEU A 45 -4.27 -5.78 14.09
C LEU A 45 -3.48 -5.91 15.40
N TYR A 46 -3.77 -6.95 16.14
CA TYR A 46 -2.94 -7.44 17.24
C TYR A 46 -2.31 -8.76 16.81
N LYS A 47 -0.98 -8.83 16.86
CA LYS A 47 -0.24 -10.07 16.60
C LYS A 47 -0.26 -10.94 17.85
N GLY A 48 -1.25 -11.82 17.94
CA GLY A 48 -1.32 -12.81 19.01
C GLY A 48 -0.27 -13.92 18.86
N PRO A 49 -0.11 -14.79 19.87
CA PRO A 49 0.86 -15.88 19.86
C PRO A 49 0.59 -16.93 18.76
N GLU A 50 -0.66 -17.21 18.47
CA GLU A 50 -1.06 -18.21 17.47
C GLU A 50 -1.57 -17.59 16.19
N SER A 51 -2.30 -16.49 16.28
CA SER A 51 -2.91 -15.83 15.12
C SER A 51 -3.04 -14.32 15.30
N ALA A 52 -3.05 -13.59 14.18
CA ALA A 52 -3.32 -12.18 14.19
C ALA A 52 -4.84 -11.90 14.31
N ARG A 53 -5.19 -10.99 15.21
CA ARG A 53 -6.56 -10.54 15.42
C ARG A 53 -6.78 -9.18 14.76
N LEU A 54 -7.82 -9.06 13.95
CA LEU A 54 -8.25 -7.78 13.43
C LEU A 54 -8.93 -6.97 14.55
N LEU A 55 -8.43 -5.76 14.79
CA LEU A 55 -8.99 -4.83 15.77
C LEU A 55 -9.89 -3.81 15.10
N LYS A 56 -9.46 -3.24 13.98
CA LYS A 56 -10.25 -2.29 13.20
C LYS A 56 -9.77 -2.24 11.76
N ALA A 57 -10.68 -2.03 10.81
CA ALA A 57 -10.32 -1.82 9.42
C ALA A 57 -11.21 -0.80 8.73
N ALA A 58 -10.69 -0.21 7.65
CA ALA A 58 -11.45 0.58 6.69
C ALA A 58 -11.03 0.19 5.28
N TYR A 59 -11.99 0.23 4.36
CA TYR A 59 -11.82 -0.20 2.98
C TYR A 59 -12.37 0.84 2.01
N ASP A 60 -11.67 1.07 0.90
CA ASP A 60 -12.18 1.77 -0.28
C ASP A 60 -12.23 0.76 -1.45
N LEU A 61 -13.42 0.24 -1.67
CA LEU A 61 -13.69 -0.79 -2.68
C LEU A 61 -14.54 -0.28 -3.85
N GLN A 62 -14.64 1.04 -4.03
CA GLN A 62 -15.52 1.63 -5.04
C GLN A 62 -15.17 1.21 -6.46
N GLN A 63 -13.89 0.96 -6.76
CA GLN A 63 -13.43 0.49 -8.06
C GLN A 63 -13.78 -0.96 -8.39
N PHE A 64 -14.12 -1.77 -7.36
CA PHE A 64 -14.53 -3.16 -7.59
C PHE A 64 -16.03 -3.25 -7.84
N GLY A 65 -16.42 -4.18 -8.73
CA GLY A 65 -17.83 -4.44 -9.00
C GLY A 65 -18.61 -4.76 -7.72
N PHE A 66 -19.84 -4.31 -7.65
CA PHE A 66 -20.68 -4.43 -6.44
C PHE A 66 -20.67 -5.85 -5.84
N PHE A 67 -20.83 -6.87 -6.70
CA PHE A 67 -20.84 -8.27 -6.25
C PHE A 67 -19.48 -8.83 -5.83
N GLN A 68 -18.40 -8.13 -6.17
CA GLN A 68 -17.02 -8.57 -5.83
C GLN A 68 -16.52 -7.96 -4.52
N ARG A 69 -17.12 -6.86 -4.06
CA ARG A 69 -16.61 -6.09 -2.90
C ARG A 69 -16.48 -6.92 -1.65
N GLY A 70 -17.47 -7.77 -1.35
CA GLY A 70 -17.41 -8.68 -0.20
C GLY A 70 -16.23 -9.64 -0.28
N SER A 71 -16.04 -10.29 -1.41
CA SER A 71 -14.92 -11.23 -1.63
C SER A 71 -13.56 -10.53 -1.58
N VAL A 72 -13.45 -9.31 -2.13
CA VAL A 72 -12.23 -8.51 -2.07
C VAL A 72 -11.92 -8.10 -0.63
N GLN A 73 -12.92 -7.67 0.13
CA GLN A 73 -12.75 -7.30 1.54
C GLN A 73 -12.29 -8.49 2.39
N GLU A 74 -12.94 -9.65 2.24
CA GLU A 74 -12.52 -10.88 2.95
C GLU A 74 -11.07 -11.23 2.61
N PHE A 75 -10.69 -11.16 1.33
CA PHE A 75 -9.34 -11.48 0.90
C PHE A 75 -8.30 -10.46 1.42
N MET A 76 -8.60 -9.16 1.42
CA MET A 76 -7.73 -8.14 2.01
C MET A 76 -7.54 -8.34 3.51
N THR A 77 -8.60 -8.69 4.23
CA THR A 77 -8.54 -9.01 5.66
C THR A 77 -7.67 -10.25 5.92
N PHE A 78 -7.88 -11.31 5.15
CA PHE A 78 -7.10 -12.55 5.21
C PHE A 78 -5.61 -12.29 4.95
N THR A 79 -5.28 -11.56 3.89
CA THR A 79 -3.90 -11.20 3.54
C THR A 79 -3.26 -10.37 4.65
N SER A 80 -3.99 -9.40 5.22
CA SER A 80 -3.50 -8.56 6.32
C SER A 80 -3.14 -9.39 7.55
N LYS A 81 -3.94 -10.41 7.89
CA LYS A 81 -3.64 -11.31 9.00
C LYS A 81 -2.40 -12.15 8.74
N ILE A 82 -2.32 -12.83 7.59
CA ILE A 82 -1.16 -13.67 7.23
C ILE A 82 0.12 -12.86 7.25
N ILE A 83 0.16 -11.70 6.61
CA ILE A 83 1.38 -10.87 6.57
C ILE A 83 1.77 -10.42 7.98
N THR A 84 0.80 -10.06 8.83
CA THR A 84 1.07 -9.70 10.24
C THR A 84 1.65 -10.87 11.01
N GLU A 85 1.15 -12.07 10.82
CA GLU A 85 1.63 -13.30 11.48
C GLU A 85 3.08 -13.62 11.08
N ARG A 86 3.42 -13.42 9.83
CA ARG A 86 4.77 -13.71 9.28
C ARG A 86 5.77 -12.56 9.48
N CYS A 87 5.31 -11.36 9.80
CA CYS A 87 6.17 -10.21 10.06
C CYS A 87 6.75 -10.27 11.48
N ASN A 88 8.06 -10.11 11.62
CA ASN A 88 8.70 -10.05 12.94
C ASN A 88 8.34 -8.75 13.69
N PRO A 89 8.27 -8.77 15.03
CA PRO A 89 8.16 -7.55 15.82
C PRO A 89 9.27 -6.54 15.50
N CYS A 90 8.96 -5.25 15.62
CA CYS A 90 9.84 -4.13 15.29
C CYS A 90 10.30 -4.11 13.82
N SER A 91 9.58 -4.76 12.92
CA SER A 91 9.92 -4.87 11.50
C SER A 91 8.90 -4.18 10.61
N ARG A 92 9.41 -3.47 9.60
CA ARG A 92 8.61 -2.87 8.51
C ARG A 92 8.88 -3.60 7.23
N GLN A 93 7.81 -4.04 6.58
CA GLN A 93 7.91 -4.79 5.32
C GLN A 93 6.90 -4.24 4.32
N SER A 94 7.27 -4.29 3.04
CA SER A 94 6.38 -4.01 1.92
C SER A 94 6.45 -5.17 0.95
N VAL A 95 5.31 -5.80 0.71
CA VAL A 95 5.17 -7.03 -0.06
C VAL A 95 4.37 -6.73 -1.31
N LYS A 96 4.96 -7.01 -2.46
CA LYS A 96 4.26 -6.91 -3.74
C LYS A 96 3.49 -8.20 -4.00
N GLU A 97 2.23 -8.06 -4.40
CA GLU A 97 1.43 -9.17 -4.90
C GLU A 97 0.62 -8.71 -6.10
N GLN A 98 1.02 -9.17 -7.29
CA GLN A 98 0.45 -8.74 -8.57
C GLN A 98 0.44 -7.20 -8.72
N GLU A 99 -0.73 -6.59 -8.84
CA GLU A 99 -0.91 -5.14 -8.99
C GLU A 99 -1.04 -4.40 -7.65
N TYR A 100 -0.89 -5.10 -6.53
CA TYR A 100 -1.07 -4.55 -5.19
C TYR A 100 0.22 -4.56 -4.38
N MET A 101 0.30 -3.64 -3.43
CA MET A 101 1.32 -3.59 -2.39
C MET A 101 0.67 -3.71 -1.02
N CYS A 102 1.21 -4.59 -0.20
CA CYS A 102 0.85 -4.74 1.20
C CYS A 102 1.98 -4.22 2.06
N HIS A 103 1.74 -3.14 2.79
CA HIS A 103 2.71 -2.54 3.71
C HIS A 103 2.33 -2.93 5.12
N VAL A 104 3.28 -3.48 5.88
CA VAL A 104 3.06 -3.95 7.26
C VAL A 104 4.12 -3.40 8.19
N TYR A 105 3.70 -3.00 9.36
CA TYR A 105 4.57 -2.71 10.50
C TYR A 105 4.00 -3.38 11.75
N VAL A 106 4.84 -4.15 12.45
CA VAL A 106 4.52 -4.74 13.75
C VAL A 106 5.36 -4.05 14.81
N ARG A 107 4.73 -3.42 15.79
CA ARG A 107 5.38 -2.74 16.92
C ARG A 107 5.90 -3.75 17.94
N ALA A 108 6.73 -3.27 18.89
CA ALA A 108 7.26 -4.09 19.98
C ALA A 108 6.18 -4.63 20.95
N ASP A 109 5.03 -3.93 21.03
CA ASP A 109 3.86 -4.32 21.84
C ASP A 109 2.90 -5.23 21.08
N ASN A 110 3.30 -5.75 19.91
CA ASN A 110 2.50 -6.59 19.02
C ASN A 110 1.30 -5.90 18.37
N LEU A 111 1.15 -4.58 18.53
CA LEU A 111 0.22 -3.82 17.71
C LEU A 111 0.77 -3.72 16.30
N ALA A 112 -0.07 -3.98 15.30
CA ALA A 112 0.33 -4.00 13.90
C ALA A 112 -0.61 -3.18 13.04
N GLY A 113 -0.04 -2.55 12.00
CA GLY A 113 -0.79 -1.86 10.98
C GLY A 113 -0.48 -2.44 9.61
N VAL A 114 -1.51 -2.61 8.80
CA VAL A 114 -1.40 -3.04 7.40
C VAL A 114 -2.13 -2.06 6.50
N VAL A 115 -1.47 -1.68 5.41
CA VAL A 115 -2.05 -0.85 4.35
C VAL A 115 -1.93 -1.61 3.04
N ILE A 116 -3.03 -1.69 2.29
CA ILE A 116 -3.07 -2.25 0.95
C ILE A 116 -3.30 -1.12 -0.04
N SER A 117 -2.40 -1.00 -1.02
CA SER A 117 -2.40 0.04 -2.05
C SER A 117 -2.14 -0.52 -3.44
N ASP A 118 -2.21 0.32 -4.46
CA ASP A 118 -1.61 0.03 -5.74
C ASP A 118 -0.06 0.07 -5.64
N HIS A 119 0.63 -0.42 -6.67
CA HIS A 119 2.10 -0.49 -6.69
C HIS A 119 2.77 0.89 -6.91
N GLU A 120 2.01 1.92 -7.27
CA GLU A 120 2.49 3.28 -7.47
C GLU A 120 2.53 4.08 -6.16
N TYR A 121 1.83 3.62 -5.12
CA TYR A 121 1.82 4.27 -3.82
C TYR A 121 3.19 4.12 -3.15
N GLN A 122 3.77 5.25 -2.74
CA GLN A 122 5.13 5.23 -2.16
C GLN A 122 5.14 4.49 -0.81
N TYR A 123 5.94 3.44 -0.70
CA TYR A 123 6.06 2.61 0.52
C TYR A 123 6.43 3.43 1.76
N ARG A 124 7.27 4.47 1.62
CA ARG A 124 7.64 5.37 2.71
C ARG A 124 6.43 6.13 3.26
N VAL A 125 5.58 6.65 2.38
CA VAL A 125 4.34 7.35 2.76
C VAL A 125 3.36 6.40 3.44
N ALA A 126 3.23 5.17 2.94
CA ALA A 126 2.40 4.13 3.55
C ALA A 126 2.86 3.80 4.99
N HIS A 127 4.18 3.65 5.21
CA HIS A 127 4.70 3.40 6.56
C HIS A 127 4.55 4.59 7.50
N ASN A 128 4.65 5.84 7.01
CA ASN A 128 4.34 7.03 7.80
C ASN A 128 2.87 7.05 8.23
N MET A 129 1.95 6.70 7.33
CA MET A 129 0.53 6.56 7.66
C MET A 129 0.31 5.48 8.72
N ILE A 130 0.94 4.30 8.57
CA ILE A 130 0.83 3.21 9.53
C ILE A 130 1.29 3.67 10.92
N ASN A 131 2.44 4.32 11.03
CA ASN A 131 2.95 4.83 12.31
C ASN A 131 1.93 5.74 12.99
N LYS A 132 1.44 6.76 12.27
CA LYS A 132 0.42 7.69 12.79
C LYS A 132 -0.83 6.99 13.28
N VAL A 133 -1.34 6.04 12.50
CA VAL A 133 -2.54 5.29 12.86
C VAL A 133 -2.32 4.45 14.10
N LEU A 134 -1.17 3.76 14.20
CA LEU A 134 -0.88 2.92 15.36
C LEU A 134 -0.68 3.75 16.63
N ASP A 135 -0.05 4.92 16.54
CA ASP A 135 0.13 5.82 17.69
C ASP A 135 -1.20 6.42 18.14
N ASP A 136 -2.04 6.88 17.20
CA ASP A 136 -3.39 7.39 17.52
C ASP A 136 -4.29 6.29 18.10
N PHE A 137 -4.24 5.09 17.52
CA PHE A 137 -4.99 3.94 18.01
C PHE A 137 -4.57 3.55 19.44
N ALA A 138 -3.26 3.45 19.69
CA ALA A 138 -2.74 3.08 21.01
C ALA A 138 -3.05 4.14 22.08
N ALA A 139 -3.14 5.42 21.69
CA ALA A 139 -3.55 6.50 22.61
C ALA A 139 -5.04 6.43 23.00
N LYS A 140 -5.90 5.88 22.11
CA LYS A 140 -7.36 5.85 22.30
C LYS A 140 -7.90 4.51 22.79
N VAL A 141 -7.22 3.41 22.47
CA VAL A 141 -7.65 2.04 22.78
C VAL A 141 -6.65 1.36 23.71
N PRO A 142 -7.01 1.12 24.96
CA PRO A 142 -6.12 0.50 25.95
C PRO A 142 -5.60 -0.87 25.51
N ALA A 143 -4.31 -1.13 25.73
CA ALA A 143 -3.63 -2.33 25.23
C ALA A 143 -4.22 -3.66 25.77
N HIS A 144 -4.80 -3.66 26.98
CA HIS A 144 -5.43 -4.85 27.55
C HIS A 144 -6.66 -5.33 26.78
N LEU A 145 -7.27 -4.48 25.95
CA LEU A 145 -8.42 -4.83 25.10
C LEU A 145 -8.01 -5.56 23.82
N TRP A 146 -6.77 -5.36 23.32
CA TRP A 146 -6.38 -5.88 22.00
C TRP A 146 -6.47 -7.41 21.86
N PRO A 147 -6.07 -8.22 22.87
CA PRO A 147 -6.12 -9.67 22.73
C PRO A 147 -7.52 -10.28 22.67
N SER A 148 -8.52 -9.62 23.26
CA SER A 148 -9.83 -10.25 23.54
C SER A 148 -11.04 -9.55 22.96
N THR A 149 -10.93 -8.25 22.58
CA THR A 149 -12.09 -7.45 22.17
C THR A 149 -12.45 -7.70 20.72
N GLU A 150 -13.74 -7.85 20.43
CA GLU A 150 -14.29 -7.94 19.07
C GLU A 150 -14.13 -6.60 18.31
N GLU A 151 -13.91 -6.66 16.99
CA GLU A 151 -13.76 -5.47 16.14
C GLU A 151 -14.89 -4.45 16.31
N SER A 152 -16.13 -4.93 16.42
CA SER A 152 -17.34 -4.12 16.61
C SER A 152 -17.34 -3.32 17.92
N ALA A 153 -16.71 -3.86 18.97
CA ALA A 153 -16.66 -3.26 20.30
C ALA A 153 -15.45 -2.32 20.51
N ILE A 154 -14.52 -2.25 19.56
CA ILE A 154 -13.37 -1.32 19.60
C ILE A 154 -13.85 0.11 19.29
N PRO A 155 -13.74 1.07 20.24
CA PRO A 155 -14.22 2.43 20.08
C PRO A 155 -13.23 3.29 19.26
N TYR A 156 -12.99 2.93 18.02
CA TYR A 156 -12.07 3.63 17.11
C TYR A 156 -12.72 3.80 15.74
N SER A 157 -13.02 5.04 15.35
CA SER A 157 -13.80 5.37 14.16
C SER A 157 -13.02 6.18 13.09
N GLU A 158 -11.75 6.47 13.33
CA GLU A 158 -10.96 7.40 12.51
C GLU A 158 -10.43 6.81 11.20
N LEU A 159 -10.40 5.46 11.07
CA LEU A 159 -9.80 4.81 9.91
C LEU A 159 -10.42 5.22 8.57
N PRO A 160 -11.76 5.34 8.40
CA PRO A 160 -12.34 5.75 7.13
C PRO A 160 -11.92 7.17 6.72
N ALA A 161 -11.89 8.11 7.65
CA ALA A 161 -11.44 9.48 7.40
C ALA A 161 -9.94 9.52 7.07
N THR A 162 -9.14 8.71 7.77
CA THR A 162 -7.71 8.54 7.49
C THR A 162 -7.48 7.97 6.10
N LEU A 163 -8.17 6.89 5.73
CA LEU A 163 -8.08 6.28 4.40
C LEU A 163 -8.39 7.29 3.29
N THR A 164 -9.45 8.08 3.47
CA THR A 164 -9.84 9.12 2.51
C THR A 164 -8.77 10.21 2.38
N ARG A 165 -8.25 10.70 3.51
CA ARG A 165 -7.22 11.75 3.53
C ARG A 165 -5.92 11.31 2.84
N TRP A 166 -5.49 10.08 3.06
CA TRP A 166 -4.23 9.57 2.53
C TRP A 166 -4.35 9.06 1.09
N GLN A 167 -5.53 9.12 0.45
CA GLN A 167 -5.66 8.96 -1.00
C GLN A 167 -4.85 10.03 -1.77
N ASN A 168 -4.61 11.20 -1.16
CA ASN A 168 -3.69 12.19 -1.68
C ASN A 168 -2.38 12.21 -0.88
N PRO A 169 -1.37 11.39 -1.25
CA PRO A 169 -0.15 11.26 -0.47
C PRO A 169 0.67 12.56 -0.39
N ARG A 170 0.56 13.45 -1.38
CA ARG A 170 1.31 14.72 -1.39
C ARG A 170 0.83 15.67 -0.29
N GLU A 171 -0.48 15.79 -0.09
CA GLU A 171 -1.06 16.61 0.96
C GLU A 171 -0.84 16.00 2.34
N ALA A 172 -1.06 14.69 2.45
CA ALA A 172 -0.90 13.97 3.69
C ALA A 172 0.56 13.97 4.19
N ASP A 173 1.54 13.76 3.30
CA ASP A 173 2.97 13.71 3.61
C ASP A 173 3.53 15.12 3.90
N ALA A 174 3.07 16.16 3.19
CA ALA A 174 3.50 17.55 3.45
C ALA A 174 3.16 18.00 4.87
N LEU A 175 1.99 17.61 5.38
CA LEU A 175 1.59 17.88 6.76
C LEU A 175 2.40 17.06 7.78
N THR A 176 2.92 15.91 7.38
CA THR A 176 3.70 15.02 8.23
C THR A 176 5.17 15.44 8.31
N ARG A 177 5.75 15.92 7.21
CA ARG A 177 7.16 16.39 7.17
C ARG A 177 7.46 17.57 8.10
N VAL A 178 6.46 18.35 8.45
CA VAL A 178 6.61 19.47 9.40
C VAL A 178 6.76 18.98 10.85
N GLN A 179 6.42 17.72 11.13
CA GLN A 179 6.35 17.19 12.50
C GLN A 179 7.37 16.10 12.86
N GLU A 180 8.01 15.44 11.88
CA GLU A 180 8.90 14.31 12.16
C GLU A 180 10.11 14.28 11.23
N GLU A 181 11.33 14.45 11.78
CA GLU A 181 12.52 13.80 11.24
C GLU A 181 12.33 12.30 11.44
N VAL A 182 11.79 11.65 10.41
CA VAL A 182 11.64 10.19 10.45
C VAL A 182 13.03 9.58 10.43
N GLU A 183 13.41 8.96 11.56
CA GLU A 183 14.54 8.03 11.60
C GLU A 183 14.53 7.16 10.33
N GLU A 184 15.67 7.01 9.66
CA GLU A 184 15.84 6.15 8.49
C GLU A 184 15.58 4.68 8.88
N THR A 185 14.31 4.35 9.08
CA THR A 185 13.93 3.00 9.47
C THR A 185 14.00 2.10 8.26
N LYS A 186 14.77 1.04 8.36
CA LYS A 186 14.91 0.03 7.31
C LYS A 186 13.56 -0.60 6.98
N ILE A 187 13.11 -0.44 5.74
CA ILE A 187 11.93 -1.11 5.18
C ILE A 187 12.41 -2.26 4.30
N ILE A 188 11.93 -3.47 4.57
CA ILE A 188 12.27 -4.67 3.80
C ILE A 188 11.25 -4.80 2.67
N LEU A 189 11.73 -4.90 1.43
CA LEU A 189 10.90 -5.06 0.24
C LEU A 189 10.90 -6.51 -0.22
N HIS A 190 9.72 -7.07 -0.43
CA HIS A 190 9.52 -8.41 -0.97
C HIS A 190 8.77 -8.34 -2.30
N ASN A 191 9.19 -9.13 -3.26
CA ASN A 191 8.62 -9.12 -4.62
C ASN A 191 7.36 -9.98 -4.76
N THR A 192 7.09 -10.85 -3.80
CA THR A 192 5.89 -11.71 -3.76
C THR A 192 5.50 -12.00 -2.32
N ILE A 193 4.24 -12.38 -2.10
CA ILE A 193 3.77 -12.79 -0.79
C ILE A 193 4.44 -14.10 -0.34
N GLU A 194 4.77 -14.99 -1.26
CA GLU A 194 5.49 -16.25 -0.97
C GLU A 194 6.85 -16.01 -0.30
N ALA A 195 7.47 -14.84 -0.54
CA ALA A 195 8.77 -14.50 0.08
C ALA A 195 8.68 -14.25 1.61
N VAL A 196 7.48 -14.02 2.13
CA VAL A 196 7.22 -13.82 3.57
C VAL A 196 6.55 -15.01 4.24
N LEU A 197 6.10 -16.00 3.47
CA LEU A 197 5.51 -17.23 4.00
C LEU A 197 6.59 -18.16 4.60
N GLU A 198 6.19 -19.10 5.40
CA GLU A 198 7.08 -20.12 5.92
C GLU A 198 7.58 -21.05 4.81
N ARG A 199 8.75 -21.63 5.03
CA ARG A 199 9.35 -22.53 4.03
C ARG A 199 8.41 -23.69 3.69
N GLY A 200 8.00 -23.76 2.41
CA GLY A 200 7.10 -24.78 1.89
C GLY A 200 5.61 -24.41 1.96
N GLU A 201 5.24 -23.28 2.57
CA GLU A 201 3.89 -22.75 2.47
C GLU A 201 3.64 -22.13 1.10
N LYS A 202 2.39 -22.24 0.64
CA LYS A 202 1.91 -21.56 -0.58
C LYS A 202 0.63 -20.81 -0.24
N LEU A 203 0.48 -19.63 -0.82
CA LEU A 203 -0.74 -18.82 -0.63
C LEU A 203 -2.00 -19.60 -1.03
N ASP A 204 -1.94 -20.40 -2.10
CA ASP A 204 -3.05 -21.25 -2.54
C ASP A 204 -3.51 -22.22 -1.49
N ASP A 205 -2.57 -22.84 -0.76
CA ASP A 205 -2.87 -23.81 0.30
C ASP A 205 -3.50 -23.10 1.49
N LEU A 206 -3.00 -21.93 1.86
CA LEU A 206 -3.55 -21.10 2.92
C LEU A 206 -4.96 -20.63 2.59
N VAL A 207 -5.23 -20.19 1.37
CA VAL A 207 -6.56 -19.81 0.88
C VAL A 207 -7.52 -21.01 0.95
N ASN A 208 -7.10 -22.19 0.48
CA ASN A 208 -7.96 -23.38 0.51
C ASN A 208 -8.32 -23.83 1.93
N LYS A 209 -7.35 -23.79 2.85
CA LYS A 209 -7.51 -24.21 4.26
C LYS A 209 -8.21 -23.16 5.13
N SER A 210 -8.26 -21.90 4.70
CA SER A 210 -8.82 -20.81 5.51
C SER A 210 -10.30 -21.00 5.77
N GLU A 211 -10.69 -20.95 7.04
CA GLU A 211 -12.09 -20.89 7.47
C GLU A 211 -12.68 -19.48 7.42
N MET A 212 -11.82 -18.47 7.35
CA MET A 212 -12.23 -17.06 7.25
C MET A 212 -12.75 -16.66 5.88
N LEU A 213 -12.32 -17.35 4.83
CA LEU A 213 -12.73 -17.05 3.46
C LEU A 213 -13.98 -17.84 3.08
N SER A 214 -15.02 -17.13 2.66
CA SER A 214 -16.20 -17.76 2.07
C SER A 214 -15.84 -18.53 0.79
N LEU A 215 -16.69 -19.49 0.41
CA LEU A 215 -16.52 -20.21 -0.86
C LEU A 215 -16.48 -19.27 -2.07
N GLN A 216 -17.26 -18.19 -2.03
CA GLN A 216 -17.27 -17.16 -3.06
C GLN A 216 -15.92 -16.46 -3.16
N SER A 217 -15.29 -16.09 -2.04
CA SER A 217 -13.99 -15.43 -1.98
C SER A 217 -12.86 -16.35 -2.46
N LYS A 218 -12.90 -17.63 -2.09
CA LYS A 218 -11.97 -18.64 -2.62
C LYS A 218 -12.09 -18.81 -4.14
N THR A 219 -13.33 -18.81 -4.65
CA THR A 219 -13.60 -18.92 -6.09
C THR A 219 -13.14 -17.64 -6.83
N PHE A 220 -13.41 -16.47 -6.27
CA PHE A 220 -12.95 -15.18 -6.80
C PHE A 220 -11.42 -15.16 -6.92
N TYR A 221 -10.70 -15.52 -5.87
CA TYR A 221 -9.24 -15.60 -5.88
C TYR A 221 -8.72 -16.52 -6.99
N LYS A 222 -9.26 -17.76 -7.08
CA LYS A 222 -8.85 -18.73 -8.12
C LYS A 222 -9.09 -18.20 -9.54
N THR A 223 -10.19 -17.49 -9.75
CA THR A 223 -10.53 -16.91 -11.07
C THR A 223 -9.58 -15.75 -11.40
N ALA A 224 -9.35 -14.84 -10.46
CA ALA A 224 -8.43 -13.71 -10.63
C ALA A 224 -7.01 -14.19 -10.96
N ARG A 225 -6.52 -15.20 -10.24
CA ARG A 225 -5.20 -15.79 -10.49
C ARG A 225 -5.05 -16.43 -11.86
N LYS A 226 -6.08 -17.15 -12.34
CA LYS A 226 -6.09 -17.72 -13.69
C LYS A 226 -6.04 -16.65 -14.77
N THR A 227 -6.83 -15.58 -14.61
CA THR A 227 -6.89 -14.47 -15.57
C THR A 227 -5.53 -13.77 -15.70
N ASN A 228 -4.87 -13.50 -14.59
CA ASN A 228 -3.55 -12.86 -14.57
C ASN A 228 -2.44 -13.79 -15.11
N SER A 229 -2.54 -15.10 -14.91
CA SER A 229 -1.59 -16.08 -15.47
C SER A 229 -1.68 -16.18 -16.98
N CYS A 230 -2.85 -16.00 -17.60
CA CYS A 230 -3.02 -16.03 -19.05
C CYS A 230 -2.44 -14.80 -19.77
N CYS A 231 -2.29 -13.66 -19.08
CA CYS A 231 -1.72 -12.44 -19.66
C CYS A 231 -0.17 -12.38 -19.60
N SER A 232 0.47 -13.35 -18.99
CA SER A 232 1.93 -13.41 -18.82
C SER A 232 2.66 -14.12 -19.97
N PHE A 233 1.95 -14.56 -21.01
CA PHE A 233 2.49 -15.14 -22.24
C PHE A 233 2.18 -14.24 -23.44
N GLY A 234 2.77 -13.06 -23.48
CA GLY A 234 2.72 -12.15 -24.61
C GLY A 234 4.04 -11.40 -24.74
#